data_0b9b6eca2d8317670179b686c72b2f31
#
_entry.id   0b9b6eca2d8317670179b686c72b2f31
#
_cell.length_a   1.000
_cell.length_b   1.000
_cell.length_c   1.000
_cell.angle_alpha   90.00
_cell.angle_beta   90.00
_cell.angle_gamma   90.00
#
_symmetry.space_group_name_H-M   'P 1'
#
loop_
_entity.id
_entity.type
_entity.pdbx_description
1 polymer ?
#
loop_
_entity_poly.entity_id
_entity_poly.type
_entity_poly.pdbx_seq_one_letter_code
_entity_poly.pdbx_strand_id
1 'polypeptide(L)'
;ISSNYIDNYNPSTGKVYALIPDSDEQDVELATSAAIEAFQLWSTTPVEKRSKILVQIAELIEKNLEKLCKAESVDNGKPISLARSMDIPRAAANFRFYGTAILHYASNAHAMEDTAINYTLRNPIGVAGCISPWNLPLYLFTWKIAPALAAGNCVVAKPSEITPTTAFLLS
;
A
#
# COMPACT_ATOMS: atom_id res chain seq x y z
N ILE A 1 -9.69 -17.22 9.49
CA ILE A 1 -8.55 -16.46 10.06
C ILE A 1 -7.83 -17.41 10.99
N SER A 2 -6.52 -17.60 10.79
CA SER A 2 -5.68 -18.43 11.67
C SER A 2 -5.87 -18.05 13.13
N SER A 3 -5.93 -19.06 14.01
CA SER A 3 -5.97 -18.88 15.47
C SER A 3 -4.58 -18.77 16.09
N ASN A 4 -3.53 -18.94 15.28
CA ASN A 4 -2.15 -18.86 15.71
C ASN A 4 -1.63 -17.43 15.67
N TYR A 5 -0.77 -17.09 16.62
CA TYR A 5 -0.16 -15.77 16.74
C TYR A 5 1.32 -15.90 17.04
N ILE A 6 2.08 -14.93 16.57
CA ILE A 6 3.50 -14.74 16.90
C ILE A 6 3.68 -13.46 17.71
N ASP A 7 4.69 -13.44 18.57
CA ASP A 7 5.03 -12.30 19.39
C ASP A 7 5.66 -11.18 18.57
N ASN A 8 5.17 -9.95 18.75
CA ASN A 8 5.82 -8.76 18.23
C ASN A 8 6.56 -8.02 19.35
N TYR A 9 7.85 -7.78 19.13
CA TYR A 9 8.75 -7.24 20.13
C TYR A 9 9.04 -5.76 19.86
N ASN A 10 9.00 -4.95 20.92
CA ASN A 10 9.58 -3.61 20.87
C ASN A 10 11.09 -3.73 20.97
N PRO A 11 11.87 -3.42 19.92
CA PRO A 11 13.32 -3.63 19.90
C PRO A 11 14.08 -2.73 20.90
N SER A 12 13.47 -1.62 21.32
CA SER A 12 14.09 -0.72 22.32
C SER A 12 14.03 -1.29 23.74
N THR A 13 13.09 -2.19 24.02
CA THR A 13 12.90 -2.76 25.37
C THR A 13 13.09 -4.26 25.44
N GLY A 14 13.10 -4.95 24.29
CA GLY A 14 13.12 -6.41 24.19
C GLY A 14 11.83 -7.09 24.70
N LYS A 15 10.76 -6.33 24.91
CA LYS A 15 9.49 -6.86 25.45
C LYS A 15 8.46 -7.05 24.35
N VAL A 16 7.68 -8.11 24.46
CA VAL A 16 6.47 -8.31 23.64
C VAL A 16 5.48 -7.19 23.95
N TYR A 17 4.92 -6.56 22.93
CA TYR A 17 3.93 -5.50 23.08
C TYR A 17 2.67 -5.72 22.25
N ALA A 18 2.72 -6.63 21.29
CA ALA A 18 1.59 -7.00 20.45
C ALA A 18 1.67 -8.47 20.01
N LEU A 19 0.56 -9.00 19.54
CA LEU A 19 0.47 -10.30 18.88
C LEU A 19 0.11 -10.08 17.41
N ILE A 20 0.74 -10.84 16.52
CA ILE A 20 0.53 -10.79 15.08
C ILE A 20 -0.08 -12.10 14.63
N PRO A 21 -1.14 -12.12 13.82
CA PRO A 21 -1.66 -13.36 13.24
C PRO A 21 -0.56 -14.09 12.46
N ASP A 22 -0.36 -15.36 12.78
CA ASP A 22 0.47 -16.28 11.99
C ASP A 22 -0.41 -16.86 10.88
N SER A 23 -0.55 -16.08 9.82
CA SER A 23 -1.46 -16.36 8.70
C SER A 23 -1.00 -17.57 7.90
N ASP A 24 -1.92 -18.42 7.56
CA ASP A 24 -1.71 -19.64 6.78
C ASP A 24 -2.24 -19.50 5.33
N GLU A 25 -2.21 -20.61 4.59
CA GLU A 25 -2.68 -20.66 3.22
C GLU A 25 -4.16 -20.27 3.08
N GLN A 26 -4.99 -20.62 4.07
CA GLN A 26 -6.43 -20.29 4.05
C GLN A 26 -6.65 -18.77 4.20
N ASP A 27 -5.86 -18.11 5.03
CA ASP A 27 -5.92 -16.64 5.18
C ASP A 27 -5.52 -15.94 3.88
N VAL A 28 -4.49 -16.45 3.20
CA VAL A 28 -4.06 -15.92 1.89
C VAL A 28 -5.15 -16.13 0.83
N GLU A 29 -5.79 -17.29 0.81
CA GLU A 29 -6.89 -17.60 -0.11
C GLU A 29 -8.08 -16.67 0.12
N LEU A 30 -8.48 -16.44 1.38
CA LEU A 30 -9.55 -15.51 1.74
C LEU A 30 -9.24 -14.08 1.30
N ALA A 31 -8.01 -13.59 1.58
CA ALA A 31 -7.60 -12.26 1.17
C ALA A 31 -7.57 -12.10 -0.36
N THR A 32 -7.08 -13.13 -1.06
CA THR A 32 -7.01 -13.14 -2.52
C THR A 32 -8.41 -13.16 -3.14
N SER A 33 -9.31 -13.99 -2.62
CA SER A 33 -10.70 -14.07 -3.09
C SER A 33 -11.42 -12.74 -2.92
N ALA A 34 -11.28 -12.09 -1.74
CA ALA A 34 -11.85 -10.77 -1.50
C ALA A 34 -11.27 -9.70 -2.45
N ALA A 35 -9.97 -9.76 -2.74
CA ALA A 35 -9.34 -8.84 -3.68
C ALA A 35 -9.80 -9.06 -5.13
N ILE A 36 -10.04 -10.31 -5.54
CA ILE A 36 -10.60 -10.65 -6.87
C ILE A 36 -12.03 -10.12 -6.99
N GLU A 37 -12.84 -10.27 -5.98
CA GLU A 37 -14.20 -9.72 -5.96
C GLU A 37 -14.18 -8.18 -6.07
N ALA A 38 -13.37 -7.53 -5.26
CA ALA A 38 -13.21 -6.07 -5.28
C ALA A 38 -12.67 -5.54 -6.62
N PHE A 39 -11.85 -6.31 -7.32
CA PHE A 39 -11.27 -5.95 -8.61
C PHE A 39 -12.34 -5.69 -9.67
N GLN A 40 -13.46 -6.39 -9.66
CA GLN A 40 -14.58 -6.21 -10.59
C GLN A 40 -15.04 -4.75 -10.65
N LEU A 41 -15.14 -4.12 -9.49
CA LEU A 41 -15.56 -2.73 -9.37
C LEU A 41 -14.38 -1.75 -9.51
N TRP A 42 -13.25 -2.04 -8.83
CA TRP A 42 -12.13 -1.11 -8.77
C TRP A 42 -11.48 -0.90 -10.13
N SER A 43 -11.31 -1.95 -10.95
CA SER A 43 -10.70 -1.87 -12.27
C SER A 43 -11.45 -0.99 -13.25
N THR A 44 -12.78 -0.89 -13.09
CA THR A 44 -13.66 -0.07 -13.94
C THR A 44 -13.95 1.31 -13.32
N THR A 45 -13.47 1.58 -12.10
CA THR A 45 -13.64 2.88 -11.45
C THR A 45 -12.90 3.97 -12.23
N PRO A 46 -13.54 5.10 -12.56
CA PRO A 46 -12.89 6.19 -13.28
C PRO A 46 -11.60 6.66 -12.62
N VAL A 47 -10.61 7.02 -13.44
CA VAL A 47 -9.26 7.38 -12.95
C VAL A 47 -9.28 8.57 -11.99
N GLU A 48 -10.18 9.55 -12.24
CA GLU A 48 -10.36 10.72 -11.38
C GLU A 48 -10.88 10.33 -9.99
N LYS A 49 -11.76 9.33 -9.92
CA LYS A 49 -12.28 8.82 -8.65
C LYS A 49 -11.20 8.06 -7.88
N ARG A 50 -10.41 7.21 -8.55
CA ARG A 50 -9.27 6.54 -7.93
C ARG A 50 -8.25 7.54 -7.42
N SER A 51 -7.89 8.53 -8.24
CA SER A 51 -7.02 9.65 -7.86
C SER A 51 -7.48 10.33 -6.57
N LYS A 52 -8.75 10.73 -6.53
CA LYS A 52 -9.33 11.38 -5.34
C LYS A 52 -9.22 10.53 -4.08
N ILE A 53 -9.51 9.23 -4.18
CA ILE A 53 -9.40 8.31 -3.04
C ILE A 53 -7.96 8.21 -2.55
N LEU A 54 -6.99 8.07 -3.46
CA LEU A 54 -5.56 7.99 -3.08
C LEU A 54 -5.07 9.29 -2.41
N VAL A 55 -5.49 10.44 -2.91
CA VAL A 55 -5.17 11.73 -2.27
C VAL A 55 -5.80 11.83 -0.88
N GLN A 56 -7.04 11.36 -0.71
CA GLN A 56 -7.69 11.32 0.62
C GLN A 56 -6.95 10.40 1.60
N ILE A 57 -6.41 9.26 1.13
CA ILE A 57 -5.56 8.40 1.98
C ILE A 57 -4.31 9.16 2.41
N ALA A 58 -3.65 9.90 1.52
CA ALA A 58 -2.50 10.74 1.88
C ALA A 58 -2.86 11.76 2.98
N GLU A 59 -3.99 12.44 2.85
CA GLU A 59 -4.49 13.40 3.83
C GLU A 59 -4.79 12.74 5.19
N LEU A 60 -5.33 11.51 5.18
CA LEU A 60 -5.57 10.74 6.40
C LEU A 60 -4.27 10.33 7.09
N ILE A 61 -3.23 9.95 6.34
CA ILE A 61 -1.90 9.67 6.89
C ILE A 61 -1.34 10.92 7.56
N GLU A 62 -1.39 12.08 6.89
CA GLU A 62 -0.92 13.36 7.42
C GLU A 62 -1.70 13.78 8.68
N LYS A 63 -3.02 13.61 8.69
CA LYS A 63 -3.88 13.89 9.84
C LYS A 63 -3.55 13.01 11.05
N ASN A 64 -3.08 11.78 10.83
CA ASN A 64 -2.71 10.83 11.85
C ASN A 64 -1.20 10.74 12.09
N LEU A 65 -0.43 11.75 11.67
CA LEU A 65 1.04 11.78 11.69
C LEU A 65 1.63 11.32 13.02
N GLU A 66 1.22 11.93 14.13
CA GLU A 66 1.79 11.63 15.46
C GLU A 66 1.49 10.20 15.92
N LYS A 67 0.28 9.70 15.65
CA LYS A 67 -0.10 8.33 15.96
C LYS A 67 0.76 7.33 15.18
N LEU A 68 0.93 7.57 13.88
CA LEU A 68 1.73 6.71 13.01
C LEU A 68 3.22 6.79 13.35
N CYS A 69 3.77 7.98 13.63
CA CYS A 69 5.16 8.14 14.07
C CYS A 69 5.46 7.37 15.35
N LYS A 70 4.55 7.42 16.34
CA LYS A 70 4.71 6.67 17.58
C LYS A 70 4.67 5.16 17.33
N ALA A 71 3.73 4.69 16.52
CA ALA A 71 3.63 3.28 16.16
C ALA A 71 4.88 2.80 15.42
N GLU A 72 5.35 3.55 14.41
CA GLU A 72 6.57 3.24 13.66
C GLU A 72 7.81 3.16 14.56
N SER A 73 7.94 4.11 15.51
CA SER A 73 9.06 4.14 16.45
C SER A 73 9.05 2.97 17.43
N VAL A 74 7.89 2.59 17.93
CA VAL A 74 7.73 1.45 18.85
C VAL A 74 8.02 0.13 18.15
N ASP A 75 7.54 -0.01 16.93
CA ASP A 75 7.62 -1.23 16.13
C ASP A 75 9.02 -1.48 15.57
N ASN A 76 9.67 -0.42 15.06
CA ASN A 76 10.96 -0.51 14.38
C ASN A 76 12.17 -0.15 15.27
N GLY A 77 11.94 0.56 16.38
CA GLY A 77 13.00 1.05 17.27
C GLY A 77 13.69 2.33 16.81
N LYS A 78 13.30 2.92 15.67
CA LYS A 78 13.91 4.16 15.18
C LYS A 78 13.50 5.38 16.03
N PRO A 79 14.32 6.46 16.03
CA PRO A 79 13.93 7.71 16.69
C PRO A 79 12.60 8.26 16.12
N ILE A 80 11.69 8.68 16.99
CA ILE A 80 10.40 9.24 16.58
C ILE A 80 10.56 10.50 15.72
N SER A 81 11.65 11.24 15.91
CA SER A 81 12.00 12.42 15.07
C SER A 81 12.24 12.02 13.62
N LEU A 82 12.87 10.87 13.38
CA LEU A 82 13.11 10.34 12.04
C LEU A 82 11.80 9.88 11.39
N ALA A 83 10.97 9.13 12.13
CA ALA A 83 9.64 8.75 11.64
C ALA A 83 8.79 9.97 11.25
N ARG A 84 8.86 11.05 12.06
CA ARG A 84 8.11 12.30 11.84
C ARG A 84 8.63 13.12 10.67
N SER A 85 9.93 13.19 10.48
CA SER A 85 10.54 14.04 9.42
C SER A 85 10.64 13.33 8.07
N MET A 86 10.63 12.01 8.04
CA MET A 86 10.89 11.25 6.82
C MET A 86 9.84 10.16 6.54
N ASP A 87 9.70 9.15 7.41
CA ASP A 87 9.02 7.90 7.02
C ASP A 87 7.53 8.11 6.77
N ILE A 88 6.83 8.74 7.72
CA ILE A 88 5.38 8.94 7.61
C ILE A 88 5.02 9.99 6.54
N PRO A 89 5.71 11.15 6.45
CA PRO A 89 5.50 12.08 5.33
C PRO A 89 5.75 11.44 3.95
N ARG A 90 6.75 10.57 3.82
CA ARG A 90 7.00 9.85 2.57
C ARG A 90 5.92 8.85 2.23
N ALA A 91 5.33 8.18 3.22
CA ALA A 91 4.19 7.30 3.02
C ALA A 91 2.97 8.06 2.45
N ALA A 92 2.68 9.25 2.99
CA ALA A 92 1.66 10.14 2.45
C ALA A 92 2.00 10.62 1.03
N ALA A 93 3.27 11.03 0.81
CA ALA A 93 3.76 11.48 -0.49
C ALA A 93 3.62 10.41 -1.58
N ASN A 94 3.80 9.12 -1.27
CA ASN A 94 3.59 8.03 -2.21
C ASN A 94 2.14 8.00 -2.73
N PHE A 95 1.16 8.04 -1.84
CA PHE A 95 -0.25 8.06 -2.23
C PHE A 95 -0.60 9.32 -3.02
N ARG A 96 -0.10 10.48 -2.60
CA ARG A 96 -0.32 11.76 -3.30
C ARG A 96 0.30 11.73 -4.70
N PHE A 97 1.54 11.26 -4.81
CA PHE A 97 2.25 11.18 -6.09
C PHE A 97 1.53 10.27 -7.08
N TYR A 98 1.28 9.02 -6.71
CA TYR A 98 0.62 8.08 -7.63
C TYR A 98 -0.83 8.45 -7.90
N GLY A 99 -1.54 9.00 -6.92
CA GLY A 99 -2.89 9.50 -7.10
C GLY A 99 -2.97 10.64 -8.12
N THR A 100 -2.01 11.56 -8.14
CA THR A 100 -1.99 12.65 -9.12
C THR A 100 -1.35 12.25 -10.44
N ALA A 101 -0.28 11.45 -10.42
CA ALA A 101 0.44 11.02 -11.62
C ALA A 101 -0.43 10.21 -12.58
N ILE A 102 -1.35 9.40 -12.06
CA ILE A 102 -2.23 8.58 -12.90
C ILE A 102 -3.15 9.40 -13.81
N LEU A 103 -3.48 10.64 -13.42
CA LEU A 103 -4.28 11.55 -14.23
C LEU A 103 -3.57 12.01 -15.51
N HIS A 104 -2.25 11.95 -15.53
CA HIS A 104 -1.39 12.41 -16.63
C HIS A 104 -0.70 11.25 -17.35
N TYR A 105 -1.06 10.01 -17.03
CA TYR A 105 -0.43 8.84 -17.62
C TYR A 105 -0.95 8.62 -19.05
N ALA A 106 -0.09 8.90 -20.03
CA ALA A 106 -0.44 8.86 -21.44
C ALA A 106 -0.22 7.46 -22.05
N SER A 107 -1.03 7.12 -23.05
CA SER A 107 -0.79 6.02 -23.97
C SER A 107 -0.22 6.54 -25.30
N ASN A 108 0.52 5.69 -25.99
CA ASN A 108 1.10 6.03 -27.28
C ASN A 108 0.15 5.66 -28.42
N ALA A 109 0.14 6.49 -29.46
CA ALA A 109 -0.52 6.19 -30.74
C ALA A 109 0.42 6.57 -31.90
N HIS A 110 0.46 5.74 -32.94
CA HIS A 110 1.30 5.92 -34.11
C HIS A 110 0.48 5.75 -35.39
N ALA A 111 0.61 6.69 -36.32
CA ALA A 111 0.07 6.55 -37.66
C ALA A 111 0.93 5.54 -38.46
N MET A 112 0.29 4.68 -39.24
CA MET A 112 0.93 3.69 -40.09
C MET A 112 0.54 3.97 -41.58
N GLU A 113 1.33 4.80 -42.23
CA GLU A 113 1.27 5.08 -43.69
C GLU A 113 -0.16 5.23 -44.25
N ASP A 114 -1.01 6.01 -43.64
CA ASP A 114 -2.40 6.25 -44.03
C ASP A 114 -3.33 5.02 -44.04
N THR A 115 -2.84 3.85 -43.62
CA THR A 115 -3.63 2.59 -43.68
C THR A 115 -4.21 2.19 -42.30
N ALA A 116 -3.56 2.57 -41.21
CA ALA A 116 -3.98 2.17 -39.86
C ALA A 116 -3.45 3.15 -38.75
N ILE A 117 -4.00 3.00 -37.57
CA ILE A 117 -3.47 3.60 -36.34
C ILE A 117 -3.14 2.49 -35.37
N ASN A 118 -1.90 2.45 -34.92
CA ASN A 118 -1.47 1.59 -33.82
C ASN A 118 -1.54 2.38 -32.51
N TYR A 119 -2.16 1.81 -31.48
CA TYR A 119 -2.21 2.43 -30.16
C TYR A 119 -2.02 1.39 -29.05
N THR A 120 -1.51 1.85 -27.91
CA THR A 120 -1.28 1.02 -26.74
C THR A 120 -2.47 1.17 -25.78
N LEU A 121 -3.12 0.06 -25.43
CA LEU A 121 -4.07 0.00 -24.31
C LEU A 121 -3.35 -0.53 -23.06
N ARG A 122 -3.57 0.14 -21.94
CA ARG A 122 -3.04 -0.27 -20.65
C ARG A 122 -4.20 -0.55 -19.71
N ASN A 123 -4.36 -1.81 -19.35
CA ASN A 123 -5.44 -2.28 -18.48
C ASN A 123 -4.87 -2.78 -17.16
N PRO A 124 -5.63 -2.68 -16.05
CA PRO A 124 -5.31 -3.39 -14.82
C PRO A 124 -5.18 -4.89 -15.06
N ILE A 125 -4.23 -5.54 -14.39
CA ILE A 125 -3.96 -6.97 -14.59
C ILE A 125 -4.63 -7.87 -13.56
N GLY A 126 -5.20 -7.31 -12.47
CA GLY A 126 -5.87 -8.10 -11.45
C GLY A 126 -5.47 -7.73 -10.03
N VAL A 127 -5.04 -8.75 -9.27
CA VAL A 127 -4.58 -8.61 -7.88
C VAL A 127 -3.06 -8.66 -7.82
N ALA A 128 -2.46 -7.65 -7.19
CA ALA A 128 -1.02 -7.57 -6.98
C ALA A 128 -0.64 -8.02 -5.56
N GLY A 129 0.25 -9.02 -5.46
CA GLY A 129 0.89 -9.39 -4.19
C GLY A 129 2.00 -8.39 -3.84
N CYS A 130 1.89 -7.70 -2.71
CA CYS A 130 2.85 -6.69 -2.26
C CYS A 130 3.52 -7.12 -0.96
N ILE A 131 4.81 -7.44 -0.99
CA ILE A 131 5.60 -7.83 0.20
C ILE A 131 6.58 -6.72 0.53
N SER A 132 6.59 -6.24 1.77
CA SER A 132 7.42 -5.11 2.21
C SER A 132 8.38 -5.51 3.33
N PRO A 133 9.61 -4.96 3.33
CA PRO A 133 10.61 -5.21 4.36
C PRO A 133 10.37 -4.37 5.62
N TRP A 134 11.17 -4.63 6.66
CA TRP A 134 11.06 -4.04 7.99
C TRP A 134 11.76 -2.68 8.17
N ASN A 135 12.72 -2.34 7.31
CA ASN A 135 13.62 -1.20 7.57
C ASN A 135 12.96 0.19 7.42
N LEU A 136 11.96 0.31 6.56
CA LEU A 136 11.14 1.51 6.36
C LEU A 136 9.67 1.07 6.23
N PRO A 137 9.02 0.63 7.33
CA PRO A 137 7.79 -0.14 7.28
C PRO A 137 6.69 0.51 6.44
N LEU A 138 6.09 1.60 6.91
CA LEU A 138 4.98 2.23 6.21
C LEU A 138 5.39 2.84 4.87
N TYR A 139 6.58 3.43 4.79
CA TYR A 139 7.07 4.06 3.57
C TYR A 139 7.18 3.06 2.40
N LEU A 140 7.85 1.92 2.60
CA LEU A 140 8.01 0.91 1.55
C LEU A 140 6.72 0.11 1.29
N PHE A 141 5.87 -0.02 2.30
CA PHE A 141 4.54 -0.61 2.13
C PHE A 141 3.68 0.23 1.18
N THR A 142 3.58 1.53 1.43
CA THR A 142 2.80 2.45 0.60
C THR A 142 3.40 2.61 -0.81
N TRP A 143 4.72 2.50 -0.96
CA TRP A 143 5.37 2.55 -2.27
C TRP A 143 4.96 1.42 -3.20
N LYS A 144 4.54 0.27 -2.66
CA LYS A 144 4.08 -0.87 -3.44
C LYS A 144 2.58 -0.80 -3.73
N ILE A 145 1.79 -0.48 -2.71
CA ILE A 145 0.33 -0.51 -2.83
C ILE A 145 -0.24 0.69 -3.62
N ALA A 146 0.33 1.88 -3.44
CA ALA A 146 -0.19 3.08 -4.09
C ALA A 146 -0.16 3.03 -5.63
N PRO A 147 0.95 2.64 -6.30
CA PRO A 147 0.97 2.51 -7.76
C PRO A 147 0.05 1.41 -8.28
N ALA A 148 -0.06 0.28 -7.57
CA ALA A 148 -0.95 -0.81 -7.96
C ALA A 148 -2.42 -0.36 -7.95
N LEU A 149 -2.85 0.30 -6.86
CA LEU A 149 -4.20 0.86 -6.73
C LEU A 149 -4.47 1.98 -7.74
N ALA A 150 -3.50 2.87 -7.97
CA ALA A 150 -3.62 3.94 -8.96
C ALA A 150 -3.88 3.38 -10.36
N ALA A 151 -3.16 2.32 -10.73
CA ALA A 151 -3.31 1.64 -12.02
C ALA A 151 -4.63 0.83 -12.15
N GLY A 152 -5.44 0.74 -11.08
CA GLY A 152 -6.72 0.03 -11.08
C GLY A 152 -6.64 -1.44 -10.68
N ASN A 153 -5.49 -1.90 -10.16
CA ASN A 153 -5.36 -3.23 -9.56
C ASN A 153 -5.85 -3.22 -8.11
N CYS A 154 -6.29 -4.39 -7.62
CA CYS A 154 -6.41 -4.63 -6.18
C CYS A 154 -5.11 -5.18 -5.62
N VAL A 155 -4.95 -5.18 -4.30
CA VAL A 155 -3.71 -5.63 -3.65
C VAL A 155 -3.99 -6.57 -2.49
N VAL A 156 -3.14 -7.58 -2.35
CA VAL A 156 -2.94 -8.32 -1.11
C VAL A 156 -1.56 -7.96 -0.61
N ALA A 157 -1.49 -7.27 0.52
CA ALA A 157 -0.25 -6.66 0.98
C ALA A 157 0.21 -7.26 2.32
N LYS A 158 1.42 -7.79 2.36
CA LYS A 158 2.07 -8.35 3.54
C LYS A 158 3.20 -7.44 4.00
N PRO A 159 3.07 -6.75 5.16
CA PRO A 159 4.21 -6.11 5.80
C PRO A 159 5.20 -7.15 6.33
N SER A 160 6.38 -6.72 6.79
CA SER A 160 7.24 -7.61 7.56
C SER A 160 6.57 -7.98 8.88
N GLU A 161 6.76 -9.23 9.31
CA GLU A 161 6.25 -9.77 10.56
C GLU A 161 6.83 -9.08 11.80
N ILE A 162 7.98 -8.45 11.68
CA ILE A 162 8.62 -7.74 12.80
C ILE A 162 8.25 -6.24 12.88
N THR A 163 7.55 -5.70 11.87
CA THR A 163 7.12 -4.29 11.84
C THR A 163 5.76 -4.10 11.13
N PRO A 164 4.68 -4.74 11.58
CA PRO A 164 3.39 -4.71 10.89
C PRO A 164 2.45 -3.60 11.35
N THR A 165 2.75 -2.94 12.49
CA THR A 165 1.78 -2.11 13.20
C THR A 165 1.29 -0.92 12.38
N THR A 166 2.18 -0.24 11.64
CA THR A 166 1.76 0.91 10.82
C THR A 166 0.97 0.49 9.58
N ALA A 167 1.24 -0.69 9.02
CA ALA A 167 0.43 -1.25 7.94
C ALA A 167 -0.98 -1.61 8.42
N PHE A 168 -1.11 -2.21 9.61
CA PHE A 168 -2.40 -2.47 10.26
C PHE A 168 -3.18 -1.19 10.56
N LEU A 169 -2.51 -0.12 11.00
CA LEU A 169 -3.17 1.17 11.26
C LEU A 169 -3.60 1.91 9.99
N LEU A 170 -3.01 1.56 8.85
CA LEU A 170 -3.37 2.12 7.55
C LEU A 170 -4.62 1.44 6.95
N SER A 171 -4.82 0.14 7.22
CA SER A 171 -5.95 -0.65 6.70
C SER A 171 -7.26 -0.28 7.39
#